data_2e44c6eeddb94887fbec27f9204ab322
#
_entry.id   2e44c6eeddb94887fbec27f9204ab322
#
_cell.length_a   1.000
_cell.length_b   1.000
_cell.length_c   1.000
_cell.angle_alpha   90.00
_cell.angle_beta   90.00
_cell.angle_gamma   90.00
#
_symmetry.space_group_name_H-M   'P 1'
#
loop_
_entity.id
_entity.type
_entity.pdbx_description
1 polymer ?
#
loop_
_entity_poly.entity_id
_entity_poly.type
_entity_poly.pdbx_seq_one_letter_code
_entity_poly.pdbx_strand_id
1 'polypeptide(L)'
;MQMHHFFIPEIGLLTIDTQSLPWSTKEHPMEIPMDESLELYQWMTHACPSPVPLLLGTSFQQKVWNALCKIPFGETISYQDLAIQIGQSKAFRAVAMAAAHNPFPLVIPCHRLIRSDGSIGGYSAGSGPELKEKLLLWEQRLAQELHLNSRSKQ
;
A
#
# COMPACT_ATOMS: atom_id res chain seq x y z
N MET A 1 -19.17 12.47 -0.11
CA MET A 1 -17.98 12.06 -0.88
C MET A 1 -16.87 13.07 -0.59
N GLN A 2 -15.81 12.63 0.04
CA GLN A 2 -14.69 13.50 0.38
C GLN A 2 -13.48 13.07 -0.45
N MET A 3 -13.19 13.86 -1.48
CA MET A 3 -12.08 13.57 -2.40
C MET A 3 -10.86 14.37 -1.98
N HIS A 4 -9.76 13.70 -1.84
CA HIS A 4 -8.44 14.31 -1.65
C HIS A 4 -7.62 14.20 -2.91
N HIS A 5 -7.00 15.29 -3.30
CA HIS A 5 -6.20 15.37 -4.51
C HIS A 5 -4.73 15.60 -4.12
N PHE A 6 -3.85 14.78 -4.68
CA PHE A 6 -2.41 14.90 -4.47
C PHE A 6 -1.72 14.96 -5.82
N PHE A 7 -0.88 15.95 -6.02
CA PHE A 7 -0.01 16.00 -7.19
C PHE A 7 1.40 15.56 -6.79
N ILE A 8 1.77 14.38 -7.26
CA ILE A 8 3.08 13.78 -7.01
C ILE A 8 3.83 13.72 -8.33
N PRO A 9 5.01 14.35 -8.45
CA PRO A 9 5.70 14.44 -9.74
C PRO A 9 5.90 13.11 -10.45
N GLU A 10 6.19 12.04 -9.71
CA GLU A 10 6.41 10.71 -10.27
C GLU A 10 5.11 10.00 -10.67
N ILE A 11 3.98 10.39 -10.08
CA ILE A 11 2.69 9.71 -10.26
C ILE A 11 1.73 10.51 -11.14
N GLY A 12 1.75 11.83 -10.99
CA GLY A 12 0.76 12.74 -11.54
C GLY A 12 -0.33 13.07 -10.53
N LEU A 13 -1.51 13.43 -11.01
CA LEU A 13 -2.65 13.74 -10.14
C LEU A 13 -3.26 12.44 -9.60
N LEU A 14 -3.24 12.29 -8.29
CA LEU A 14 -3.85 11.16 -7.59
C LEU A 14 -5.08 11.66 -6.82
N THR A 15 -6.22 11.07 -7.07
CA THR A 15 -7.47 11.41 -6.40
C THR A 15 -7.95 10.22 -5.56
N ILE A 16 -8.20 10.46 -4.29
CA ILE A 16 -8.57 9.41 -3.33
C ILE A 16 -9.88 9.80 -2.66
N ASP A 17 -10.85 8.88 -2.68
CA ASP A 17 -12.07 9.04 -1.90
C ASP A 17 -11.85 8.46 -0.51
N THR A 18 -11.82 9.33 0.48
CA THR A 18 -11.57 8.94 1.87
C THR A 18 -12.83 8.59 2.65
N GLN A 19 -14.00 8.84 2.08
CA GLN A 19 -15.27 8.53 2.77
C GLN A 19 -15.67 7.05 2.65
N SER A 20 -15.18 6.36 1.64
CA SER A 20 -15.49 4.95 1.44
C SER A 20 -14.73 4.02 2.39
N LEU A 21 -13.81 4.56 3.18
CA LEU A 21 -13.08 3.77 4.17
C LEU A 21 -14.01 3.42 5.34
N PRO A 22 -14.09 2.15 5.74
CA PRO A 22 -14.97 1.73 6.83
C PRO A 22 -14.45 2.10 8.22
N TRP A 23 -13.33 2.79 8.29
CA TRP A 23 -12.73 3.28 9.52
C TRP A 23 -12.44 4.78 9.38
N SER A 24 -12.53 5.50 10.48
CA SER A 24 -12.18 6.92 10.45
C SER A 24 -10.67 7.09 10.31
N THR A 25 -10.27 7.81 9.30
CA THR A 25 -8.90 8.31 9.23
C THR A 25 -8.72 9.34 10.34
N LYS A 26 -7.68 9.22 11.13
CA LYS A 26 -7.37 10.25 12.11
C LYS A 26 -7.03 11.52 11.36
N GLU A 27 -7.73 12.59 11.69
CA GLU A 27 -7.36 13.90 11.17
C GLU A 27 -5.93 14.20 11.58
N HIS A 28 -5.11 14.53 10.62
CA HIS A 28 -3.77 15.03 10.89
C HIS A 28 -3.88 16.50 11.24
N PRO A 29 -3.45 16.91 12.44
CA PRO A 29 -3.31 18.33 12.72
C PRO A 29 -2.13 18.86 11.89
N MET A 30 -2.44 19.33 10.70
CA MET A 30 -1.42 19.96 9.85
C MET A 30 -1.37 21.44 10.17
N GLU A 31 -0.48 21.79 11.07
CA GLU A 31 -0.19 23.20 11.37
C GLU A 31 0.87 23.79 10.45
N ILE A 32 1.56 22.95 9.66
CA ILE A 32 2.67 23.37 8.81
C ILE A 32 2.39 22.93 7.37
N PRO A 33 2.58 23.82 6.39
CA PRO A 33 2.47 23.41 4.98
C PRO A 33 3.50 22.33 4.66
N MET A 34 3.02 21.15 4.32
CA MET A 34 3.86 20.04 3.84
C MET A 34 3.72 19.92 2.33
N ASP A 35 4.78 19.42 1.69
CA ASP A 35 4.62 19.04 0.30
C ASP A 35 3.64 17.86 0.19
N GLU A 36 3.01 17.73 -0.97
CA GLU A 36 1.94 16.76 -1.18
C GLU A 36 2.43 15.30 -1.05
N SER A 37 3.72 15.05 -1.29
CA SER A 37 4.31 13.73 -1.10
C SER A 37 4.33 13.32 0.38
N LEU A 38 4.72 14.23 1.27
CA LEU A 38 4.70 13.96 2.71
C LEU A 38 3.28 13.80 3.23
N GLU A 39 2.36 14.61 2.72
CA GLU A 39 0.94 14.53 3.08
C GLU A 39 0.36 13.17 2.71
N LEU A 40 0.60 12.71 1.48
CA LEU A 40 0.16 11.39 1.04
C LEU A 40 0.80 10.27 1.87
N TYR A 41 2.10 10.36 2.13
CA TYR A 41 2.82 9.39 2.95
C TYR A 41 2.18 9.27 4.35
N GLN A 42 1.89 10.38 4.99
CA GLN A 42 1.30 10.37 6.32
C GLN A 42 -0.11 9.81 6.31
N TRP A 43 -0.92 10.18 5.31
CA TRP A 43 -2.26 9.63 5.17
C TRP A 43 -2.22 8.11 4.99
N MET A 44 -1.38 7.60 4.10
CA MET A 44 -1.23 6.16 3.87
C MET A 44 -0.81 5.42 5.15
N THR A 45 0.12 5.98 5.89
CA THR A 45 0.65 5.37 7.11
C THR A 45 -0.39 5.32 8.23
N HIS A 46 -1.23 6.35 8.37
CA HIS A 46 -2.21 6.44 9.45
C HIS A 46 -3.58 5.82 9.09
N ALA A 47 -3.90 5.71 7.82
CA ALA A 47 -5.19 5.20 7.38
C ALA A 47 -5.28 3.67 7.42
N CYS A 48 -4.15 2.96 7.41
CA CYS A 48 -4.16 1.50 7.38
C CYS A 48 -4.59 0.93 8.75
N PRO A 49 -5.73 0.24 8.81
CA PRO A 49 -6.18 -0.35 10.07
C PRO A 49 -5.37 -1.62 10.37
N SER A 50 -5.14 -1.88 11.65
CA SER A 50 -4.54 -3.12 12.09
C SER A 50 -5.25 -3.59 13.36
N PRO A 51 -6.01 -4.68 13.30
CA PRO A 51 -6.29 -5.54 12.16
C PRO A 51 -7.31 -4.96 11.18
N VAL A 52 -7.32 -5.48 9.94
CA VAL A 52 -8.35 -5.14 8.95
C VAL A 52 -9.71 -5.66 9.45
N PRO A 53 -10.80 -4.87 9.35
CA PRO A 53 -12.09 -5.28 9.86
C PRO A 53 -12.62 -6.59 9.29
N LEU A 54 -13.14 -7.46 10.16
CA LEU A 54 -13.62 -8.81 9.80
C LEU A 54 -14.77 -8.82 8.79
N LEU A 55 -15.48 -7.71 8.64
CA LEU A 55 -16.59 -7.60 7.69
C LEU A 55 -16.14 -7.49 6.24
N LEU A 56 -14.83 -7.31 6.02
CA LEU A 56 -14.26 -7.16 4.67
C LEU A 56 -13.62 -8.47 4.23
N GLY A 57 -14.23 -9.13 3.26
CA GLY A 57 -13.66 -10.29 2.60
C GLY A 57 -13.64 -11.58 3.41
N THR A 58 -12.99 -12.58 2.83
CA THR A 58 -12.84 -13.91 3.43
C THR A 58 -11.71 -13.92 4.46
N SER A 59 -11.64 -14.99 5.28
CA SER A 59 -10.56 -15.18 6.24
C SER A 59 -9.19 -15.15 5.57
N PHE A 60 -9.04 -15.76 4.39
CA PHE A 60 -7.79 -15.78 3.64
C PHE A 60 -7.44 -14.38 3.14
N GLN A 61 -8.40 -13.66 2.55
CA GLN A 61 -8.20 -12.29 2.09
C GLN A 61 -7.74 -11.39 3.22
N GLN A 62 -8.37 -11.52 4.39
CA GLN A 62 -7.99 -10.72 5.56
C GLN A 62 -6.56 -11.01 6.03
N LYS A 63 -6.13 -12.28 6.01
CA LYS A 63 -4.75 -12.63 6.32
C LYS A 63 -3.77 -11.94 5.38
N VAL A 64 -4.07 -11.93 4.09
CA VAL A 64 -3.25 -11.26 3.08
C VAL A 64 -3.22 -9.75 3.33
N TRP A 65 -4.39 -9.13 3.51
CA TRP A 65 -4.47 -7.68 3.70
C TRP A 65 -3.80 -7.22 5.00
N ASN A 66 -3.97 -7.99 6.10
CA ASN A 66 -3.28 -7.69 7.36
C ASN A 66 -1.76 -7.79 7.21
N ALA A 67 -1.29 -8.81 6.50
CA ALA A 67 0.14 -8.95 6.24
C ALA A 67 0.68 -7.81 5.39
N LEU A 68 -0.08 -7.36 4.39
CA LEU A 68 0.29 -6.21 3.55
C LEU A 68 0.43 -4.93 4.38
N CYS A 69 -0.46 -4.70 5.33
CA CYS A 69 -0.40 -3.51 6.19
C CYS A 69 0.87 -3.46 7.04
N LYS A 70 1.58 -4.57 7.20
CA LYS A 70 2.84 -4.64 7.95
C LYS A 70 4.07 -4.38 7.09
N ILE A 71 3.91 -4.32 5.75
CA ILE A 71 5.04 -4.04 4.86
C ILE A 71 5.37 -2.56 4.96
N PRO A 72 6.59 -2.20 5.38
CA PRO A 72 6.95 -0.81 5.57
C PRO A 72 6.92 -0.02 4.26
N PHE A 73 6.67 1.28 4.39
CA PHE A 73 6.74 2.22 3.27
C PHE A 73 8.14 2.18 2.64
N GLY A 74 8.18 2.09 1.33
CA GLY A 74 9.44 2.01 0.57
C GLY A 74 10.00 0.61 0.42
N GLU A 75 9.36 -0.41 1.02
CA GLU A 75 9.78 -1.79 0.91
C GLU A 75 8.80 -2.61 0.07
N THR A 76 9.26 -3.74 -0.43
CA THR A 76 8.46 -4.68 -1.22
C THR A 76 8.60 -6.08 -0.67
N ILE A 77 7.63 -6.93 -1.00
CA ILE A 77 7.67 -8.37 -0.69
C ILE A 77 7.15 -9.14 -1.90
N SER A 78 7.71 -10.31 -2.16
CA SER A 78 7.20 -11.15 -3.25
C SER A 78 5.89 -11.84 -2.84
N TYR A 79 5.07 -12.19 -3.85
CA TYR A 79 3.86 -12.98 -3.61
C TYR A 79 4.19 -14.28 -2.87
N GLN A 80 5.30 -14.91 -3.22
CA GLN A 80 5.73 -16.16 -2.60
C GLN A 80 6.15 -15.96 -1.13
N ASP A 81 6.93 -14.92 -0.85
CA ASP A 81 7.37 -14.63 0.51
C ASP A 81 6.20 -14.26 1.40
N LEU A 82 5.22 -13.52 0.89
CA LEU A 82 4.02 -13.22 1.65
C LEU A 82 3.22 -14.50 1.96
N ALA A 83 3.09 -15.40 0.97
CA ALA A 83 2.44 -16.69 1.17
C ALA A 83 3.12 -17.51 2.28
N ILE A 84 4.45 -17.53 2.29
CA ILE A 84 5.24 -18.18 3.35
C ILE A 84 4.96 -17.52 4.70
N GLN A 85 4.96 -16.19 4.73
CA GLN A 85 4.77 -15.42 5.97
C GLN A 85 3.41 -15.68 6.61
N ILE A 86 2.35 -15.87 5.80
CA ILE A 86 1.01 -16.19 6.34
C ILE A 86 0.79 -17.69 6.57
N GLY A 87 1.84 -18.51 6.41
CA GLY A 87 1.78 -19.94 6.70
C GLY A 87 1.17 -20.79 5.57
N GLN A 88 1.10 -20.28 4.35
CA GLN A 88 0.51 -20.97 3.20
C GLN A 88 1.42 -20.86 1.97
N SER A 89 2.58 -21.48 2.04
CA SER A 89 3.67 -21.33 1.08
C SER A 89 3.28 -21.69 -0.38
N LYS A 90 2.27 -22.52 -0.56
CA LYS A 90 1.81 -22.91 -1.91
C LYS A 90 0.74 -21.98 -2.47
N ALA A 91 0.26 -21.03 -1.69
CA ALA A 91 -0.90 -20.19 -2.01
C ALA A 91 -0.52 -18.86 -2.68
N PHE A 92 0.65 -18.75 -3.31
CA PHE A 92 1.10 -17.47 -3.88
C PHE A 92 0.16 -16.91 -4.96
N ARG A 93 -0.52 -17.76 -5.72
CA ARG A 93 -1.52 -17.33 -6.70
C ARG A 93 -2.78 -16.80 -6.02
N ALA A 94 -3.21 -17.45 -4.93
CA ALA A 94 -4.33 -16.98 -4.13
C ALA A 94 -4.00 -15.65 -3.43
N VAL A 95 -2.74 -15.44 -3.02
CA VAL A 95 -2.27 -14.15 -2.50
C VAL A 95 -2.44 -13.06 -3.57
N ALA A 96 -2.04 -13.34 -4.80
CA ALA A 96 -2.21 -12.39 -5.90
C ALA A 96 -3.68 -12.05 -6.15
N MET A 97 -4.56 -13.05 -6.10
CA MET A 97 -6.00 -12.84 -6.24
C MET A 97 -6.58 -12.00 -5.09
N ALA A 98 -6.17 -12.27 -3.85
CA ALA A 98 -6.60 -11.49 -2.69
C ALA A 98 -6.14 -10.04 -2.81
N ALA A 99 -4.92 -9.82 -3.27
CA ALA A 99 -4.38 -8.48 -3.52
C ALA A 99 -5.19 -7.75 -4.59
N ALA A 100 -5.59 -8.45 -5.66
CA ALA A 100 -6.40 -7.87 -6.73
C ALA A 100 -7.80 -7.46 -6.24
N HIS A 101 -8.32 -8.09 -5.20
CA HIS A 101 -9.62 -7.78 -4.60
C HIS A 101 -9.52 -6.81 -3.42
N ASN A 102 -8.37 -6.18 -3.23
CA ASN A 102 -8.16 -5.18 -2.18
C ASN A 102 -9.23 -4.08 -2.27
N PRO A 103 -10.04 -3.89 -1.20
CA PRO A 103 -11.09 -2.87 -1.21
C PRO A 103 -10.57 -1.44 -1.09
N PHE A 104 -9.34 -1.25 -0.60
CA PHE A 104 -8.78 0.08 -0.33
C PHE A 104 -7.32 0.17 -0.79
N PRO A 105 -7.10 0.29 -2.11
CA PRO A 105 -5.74 0.48 -2.63
C PRO A 105 -5.03 1.67 -1.98
N LEU A 106 -3.75 1.63 -1.84
CA LEU A 106 -2.86 2.56 -1.14
C LEU A 106 -2.90 2.41 0.38
N VAL A 107 -4.08 2.38 0.98
CA VAL A 107 -4.25 2.20 2.44
C VAL A 107 -3.83 0.79 2.83
N ILE A 108 -4.36 -0.22 2.14
CA ILE A 108 -3.84 -1.58 2.19
C ILE A 108 -2.86 -1.69 1.01
N PRO A 109 -1.54 -1.69 1.27
CA PRO A 109 -0.56 -1.42 0.22
C PRO A 109 -0.25 -2.61 -0.67
N CYS A 110 -1.23 -3.06 -1.43
CA CYS A 110 -1.06 -4.18 -2.36
C CYS A 110 -0.08 -3.87 -3.51
N HIS A 111 0.23 -2.59 -3.74
CA HIS A 111 1.25 -2.20 -4.71
C HIS A 111 2.67 -2.62 -4.28
N ARG A 112 2.89 -2.96 -3.00
CA ARG A 112 4.18 -3.43 -2.49
C ARG A 112 4.43 -4.92 -2.72
N LEU A 113 3.47 -5.64 -3.33
CA LEU A 113 3.66 -7.02 -3.76
C LEU A 113 4.26 -7.07 -5.15
N ILE A 114 5.35 -7.82 -5.30
CA ILE A 114 6.03 -8.01 -6.58
C ILE A 114 6.24 -9.51 -6.84
N ARG A 115 6.66 -9.87 -8.06
CA ARG A 115 7.01 -11.25 -8.36
C ARG A 115 8.36 -11.62 -7.77
N SER A 116 8.60 -12.92 -7.59
CA SER A 116 9.85 -13.43 -7.02
C SER A 116 11.08 -13.08 -7.85
N ASP A 117 10.92 -12.87 -9.16
CA ASP A 117 12.01 -12.45 -10.04
C ASP A 117 12.29 -10.95 -10.00
N GLY A 118 11.55 -10.20 -9.17
CA GLY A 118 11.68 -8.75 -9.04
C GLY A 118 10.81 -7.95 -10.01
N SER A 119 10.10 -8.59 -10.94
CA SER A 119 9.19 -7.88 -11.84
C SER A 119 7.94 -7.40 -11.09
N ILE A 120 7.31 -6.35 -11.63
CA ILE A 120 6.22 -5.61 -10.96
C ILE A 120 4.98 -6.49 -10.70
N GLY A 121 4.59 -7.33 -11.64
CA GLY A 121 3.34 -8.08 -11.52
C GLY A 121 2.11 -7.23 -11.86
N GLY A 122 0.93 -7.78 -11.55
CA GLY A 122 -0.34 -7.11 -11.82
C GLY A 122 -0.73 -6.07 -10.78
N TYR A 123 -1.63 -5.18 -11.17
CA TYR A 123 -2.23 -4.19 -10.27
C TYR A 123 -3.59 -3.79 -10.84
N SER A 124 -4.62 -3.77 -10.00
CA SER A 124 -6.00 -3.55 -10.45
C SER A 124 -6.49 -2.11 -10.26
N ALA A 125 -5.76 -1.28 -9.52
CA ALA A 125 -6.15 0.10 -9.28
C ALA A 125 -5.60 1.06 -10.34
N GLY A 126 -6.32 2.15 -10.60
CA GLY A 126 -5.91 3.21 -11.51
C GLY A 126 -5.51 2.70 -12.89
N SER A 127 -4.35 3.11 -13.40
CA SER A 127 -3.82 2.68 -14.69
C SER A 127 -3.16 1.29 -14.67
N GLY A 128 -3.34 0.54 -13.57
CA GLY A 128 -2.82 -0.82 -13.45
C GLY A 128 -1.33 -0.88 -13.15
N PRO A 129 -0.59 -1.79 -13.80
CA PRO A 129 0.85 -1.98 -13.50
C PRO A 129 1.69 -0.70 -13.66
N GLU A 130 1.30 0.17 -14.57
CA GLU A 130 1.99 1.46 -14.75
C GLU A 130 1.90 2.32 -13.49
N LEU A 131 0.71 2.43 -12.89
CA LEU A 131 0.55 3.15 -11.63
C LEU A 131 1.34 2.49 -10.50
N LYS A 132 1.32 1.17 -10.43
CA LYS A 132 2.09 0.41 -9.44
C LYS A 132 3.58 0.74 -9.53
N GLU A 133 4.15 0.75 -10.72
CA GLU A 133 5.55 1.09 -10.92
C GLU A 133 5.86 2.51 -10.42
N LYS A 134 5.01 3.47 -10.75
CA LYS A 134 5.17 4.86 -10.33
C LYS A 134 5.09 5.01 -8.81
N LEU A 135 4.14 4.30 -8.18
CA LEU A 135 4.00 4.28 -6.72
C LEU A 135 5.26 3.73 -6.04
N LEU A 136 5.80 2.63 -6.56
CA LEU A 136 7.01 2.02 -5.99
C LEU A 136 8.22 2.94 -6.14
N LEU A 137 8.39 3.59 -7.28
CA LEU A 137 9.47 4.56 -7.48
C LEU A 137 9.34 5.76 -6.54
N TRP A 138 8.14 6.28 -6.38
CA TRP A 138 7.87 7.37 -5.46
C TRP A 138 8.16 6.98 -4.01
N GLU A 139 7.68 5.82 -3.57
CA GLU A 139 7.92 5.34 -2.21
C GLU A 139 9.41 5.15 -1.94
N GLN A 140 10.13 4.58 -2.91
CA GLN A 140 11.56 4.35 -2.77
C GLN A 140 12.34 5.66 -2.63
N ARG A 141 12.01 6.65 -3.46
CA ARG A 141 12.62 7.97 -3.40
C ARG A 141 12.34 8.66 -2.06
N LEU A 142 11.08 8.72 -1.67
CA LEU A 142 10.67 9.41 -0.44
C LEU A 142 11.24 8.71 0.79
N ALA A 143 11.25 7.39 0.81
CA ALA A 143 11.82 6.62 1.92
C ALA A 143 13.32 6.91 2.09
N GLN A 144 14.06 7.07 0.98
CA GLN A 144 15.47 7.46 1.03
C GLN A 144 15.63 8.87 1.60
N GLU A 145 14.80 9.81 1.17
CA GLU A 145 14.83 11.20 1.67
C GLU A 145 14.52 11.26 3.17
N LEU A 146 13.60 10.42 3.63
CA LEU A 146 13.22 10.34 5.05
C LEU A 146 14.10 9.39 5.87
N HIS A 147 15.10 8.76 5.25
CA HIS A 147 16.00 7.77 5.89
C HIS A 147 15.27 6.57 6.49
N LEU A 148 14.11 6.21 5.93
CA LEU A 148 13.30 5.10 6.45
C LEU A 148 13.95 3.74 6.23
N ASN A 149 14.75 3.58 5.16
CA ASN A 149 15.40 2.32 4.80
C ASN A 149 16.80 2.16 5.37
N SER A 150 17.30 3.13 6.14
CA SER A 150 18.65 3.10 6.69
C SER A 150 18.86 1.95 7.69
N ARG A 151 17.79 1.43 8.28
CA ARG A 151 17.83 0.34 9.26
C ARG A 151 17.85 -1.05 8.65
N SER A 152 17.39 -1.20 7.39
CA SER A 152 17.30 -2.51 6.76
C SER A 152 18.63 -2.98 6.15
N LYS A 153 19.64 -2.12 6.13
CA LYS A 153 20.98 -2.42 5.57
C LYS A 153 22.02 -2.75 6.60
N GLN A 154 21.64 -2.84 7.86
CA GLN A 154 22.57 -3.20 8.93
C GLN A 154 22.56 -4.68 9.22
#